data_384c7c33312b38d72f971a0de648c341
#
_entry.id   384c7c33312b38d72f971a0de648c341
#
_cell.length_a   1.000
_cell.length_b   1.000
_cell.length_c   1.000
_cell.angle_alpha   90.00
_cell.angle_beta   90.00
_cell.angle_gamma   90.00
#
_symmetry.space_group_name_H-M   'P 1'
#
loop_
_entity.id
_entity.type
_entity.pdbx_description
1 polymer ?
#
loop_
_entity_poly.entity_id
_entity_poly.type
_entity_poly.pdbx_seq_one_letter_code
_entity_poly.pdbx_strand_id
1 'polypeptide(L)'
;SIVTSATSEMAEGMAKWALANWQVHTKEDLDDYTYYVAGLVGVMLSELWEWSAGTKTDRELAIGYGRGLQAVNILRNEQEDLDERGVSFVPDGWTRTELFAYAEENLAKADLYMKDLDKRSIKLFCKLPLALAHKTLQAMREGRDKMSRAEVEATVEEVQAD
;
A
#
# COMPACT_ATOMS: atom_id res chain seq x y z
N SER A 1 8.69 -10.39 20.12
CA SER A 1 9.55 -9.77 19.07
C SER A 1 8.71 -8.86 18.19
N ILE A 2 9.36 -7.98 17.44
CA ILE A 2 8.70 -7.06 16.48
C ILE A 2 7.82 -7.84 15.49
N VAL A 3 8.37 -8.89 14.89
CA VAL A 3 7.65 -9.71 13.89
C VAL A 3 6.49 -10.46 14.53
N THR A 4 6.69 -11.06 15.69
CA THR A 4 5.63 -11.81 16.40
C THR A 4 4.47 -10.90 16.79
N SER A 5 4.74 -9.72 17.32
CA SER A 5 3.71 -8.76 17.72
C SER A 5 2.91 -8.27 16.50
N ALA A 6 3.59 -7.90 15.42
CA ALA A 6 2.93 -7.46 14.19
C ALA A 6 2.10 -8.58 13.54
N THR A 7 2.62 -9.80 13.48
CA THR A 7 1.92 -10.96 12.93
C THR A 7 0.65 -11.29 13.71
N SER A 8 0.73 -11.23 15.05
CA SER A 8 -0.44 -11.45 15.91
C SER A 8 -1.52 -10.40 15.68
N GLU A 9 -1.13 -9.13 15.61
CA GLU A 9 -2.06 -8.02 15.34
C GLU A 9 -2.71 -8.14 13.95
N MET A 10 -1.93 -8.49 12.92
CA MET A 10 -2.46 -8.77 11.57
C MET A 10 -3.48 -9.90 11.60
N ALA A 11 -3.17 -11.00 12.26
CA ALA A 11 -4.06 -12.16 12.34
C ALA A 11 -5.38 -11.82 13.04
N GLU A 12 -5.34 -11.04 14.12
CA GLU A 12 -6.54 -10.55 14.82
C GLU A 12 -7.39 -9.65 13.93
N GLY A 13 -6.77 -8.71 13.22
CA GLY A 13 -7.45 -7.81 12.29
C GLY A 13 -8.06 -8.56 11.10
N MET A 14 -7.33 -9.52 10.53
CA MET A 14 -7.83 -10.34 9.43
C MET A 14 -8.99 -11.23 9.87
N ALA A 15 -8.95 -11.81 11.08
CA ALA A 15 -10.06 -12.58 11.65
C ALA A 15 -11.32 -11.71 11.83
N LYS A 16 -11.17 -10.49 12.31
CA LYS A 16 -12.25 -9.50 12.42
C LYS A 16 -12.91 -9.23 11.06
N TRP A 17 -12.09 -8.98 10.02
CA TRP A 17 -12.60 -8.73 8.67
C TRP A 17 -13.24 -9.97 8.03
N ALA A 18 -12.71 -11.16 8.28
CA ALA A 18 -13.32 -12.41 7.84
C ALA A 18 -14.74 -12.58 8.43
N LEU A 19 -14.92 -12.28 9.71
CA LEU A 19 -16.24 -12.30 10.37
C LEU A 19 -17.19 -11.24 9.81
N ALA A 20 -16.68 -10.12 9.33
CA ALA A 20 -17.44 -9.08 8.65
C ALA A 20 -17.65 -9.35 7.14
N ASN A 21 -17.29 -10.53 6.65
CA ASN A 21 -17.36 -10.93 5.23
C ASN A 21 -16.63 -9.95 4.29
N TRP A 22 -15.56 -9.33 4.77
CA TRP A 22 -14.73 -8.39 3.98
C TRP A 22 -15.52 -7.21 3.39
N GLN A 23 -16.60 -6.78 4.08
CA GLN A 23 -17.46 -5.70 3.62
C GLN A 23 -16.96 -4.35 4.13
N VAL A 24 -16.49 -3.52 3.20
CA VAL A 24 -16.10 -2.13 3.46
C VAL A 24 -17.27 -1.22 3.10
N HIS A 25 -17.73 -0.39 4.02
CA HIS A 25 -18.86 0.53 3.83
C HIS A 25 -18.46 1.99 3.95
N THR A 26 -17.47 2.30 4.78
CA THR A 26 -17.05 3.68 5.09
C THR A 26 -15.57 3.88 4.79
N LYS A 27 -15.12 5.15 4.78
CA LYS A 27 -13.69 5.48 4.70
C LYS A 27 -12.93 4.92 5.91
N GLU A 28 -13.53 4.96 7.07
CA GLU A 28 -12.96 4.40 8.31
C GLU A 28 -12.77 2.89 8.20
N ASP A 29 -13.72 2.19 7.59
CA ASP A 29 -13.59 0.76 7.28
C ASP A 29 -12.42 0.50 6.33
N LEU A 30 -12.27 1.31 5.29
CA LEU A 30 -11.17 1.20 4.34
C LEU A 30 -9.83 1.48 5.02
N ASP A 31 -9.75 2.49 5.87
CA ASP A 31 -8.56 2.80 6.65
C ASP A 31 -8.18 1.64 7.60
N ASP A 32 -9.17 1.04 8.27
CA ASP A 32 -8.97 -0.11 9.16
C ASP A 32 -8.50 -1.35 8.38
N TYR A 33 -9.17 -1.68 7.29
CA TYR A 33 -8.80 -2.80 6.42
C TYR A 33 -7.39 -2.64 5.86
N THR A 34 -7.08 -1.51 5.26
CA THR A 34 -5.76 -1.25 4.66
C THR A 34 -4.65 -1.17 5.71
N TYR A 35 -4.97 -0.76 6.95
CA TYR A 35 -4.02 -0.83 8.06
C TYR A 35 -3.60 -2.27 8.34
N TYR A 36 -4.55 -3.19 8.52
CA TYR A 36 -4.23 -4.57 8.86
C TYR A 36 -3.58 -5.36 7.72
N VAL A 37 -3.94 -5.11 6.47
CA VAL A 37 -3.37 -5.85 5.33
C VAL A 37 -2.05 -5.27 4.82
N ALA A 38 -1.77 -3.99 5.07
CA ALA A 38 -0.62 -3.32 4.47
C ALA A 38 0.06 -2.28 5.37
N GLY A 39 -0.68 -1.39 6.02
CA GLY A 39 -0.10 -0.34 6.87
C GLY A 39 0.75 -0.91 8.00
N LEU A 40 0.28 -1.94 8.65
CA LEU A 40 0.98 -2.63 9.75
C LEU A 40 2.28 -3.29 9.29
N VAL A 41 2.37 -3.75 8.03
CA VAL A 41 3.62 -4.24 7.43
C VAL A 41 4.64 -3.09 7.34
N GLY A 42 4.21 -1.91 6.92
CA GLY A 42 5.05 -0.71 6.89
C GLY A 42 5.58 -0.35 8.28
N VAL A 43 4.75 -0.43 9.31
CA VAL A 43 5.15 -0.20 10.71
C VAL A 43 6.15 -1.25 11.16
N MET A 44 5.88 -2.52 10.91
CA MET A 44 6.79 -3.62 11.27
C MET A 44 8.17 -3.47 10.63
N LEU A 45 8.22 -3.20 9.34
CA LEU A 45 9.49 -2.99 8.63
C LEU A 45 10.24 -1.77 9.17
N SER A 46 9.54 -0.68 9.48
CA SER A 46 10.12 0.53 10.07
C SER A 46 10.76 0.26 11.43
N GLU A 47 10.09 -0.52 12.27
CA GLU A 47 10.63 -0.95 13.58
C GLU A 47 11.87 -1.86 13.42
N LEU A 48 11.85 -2.76 12.44
CA LEU A 48 13.00 -3.60 12.11
C LEU A 48 14.20 -2.77 11.63
N TRP A 49 13.98 -1.75 10.83
CA TRP A 49 15.04 -0.86 10.35
C TRP A 49 15.59 0.03 11.45
N GLU A 50 14.75 0.50 12.36
CA GLU A 50 15.22 1.23 13.53
C GLU A 50 16.09 0.32 14.42
N TRP A 51 15.63 -0.90 14.67
CA TRP A 51 16.38 -1.89 15.45
C TRP A 51 17.70 -2.30 14.79
N SER A 52 17.73 -2.55 13.48
CA SER A 52 18.90 -3.11 12.78
C SER A 52 19.87 -2.05 12.27
N ALA A 53 19.39 -0.88 11.91
CA ALA A 53 20.17 0.17 11.23
C ALA A 53 20.09 1.54 11.90
N GLY A 54 19.28 1.69 12.94
CA GLY A 54 19.06 2.98 13.61
C GLY A 54 18.27 4.00 12.77
N THR A 55 17.65 3.55 11.69
CA THR A 55 16.84 4.40 10.80
C THR A 55 15.52 4.73 11.47
N LYS A 56 15.28 6.01 11.74
CA LYS A 56 14.05 6.49 12.38
C LYS A 56 13.10 7.03 11.34
N THR A 57 11.84 6.62 11.41
CA THR A 57 10.79 7.00 10.49
C THR A 57 9.52 7.42 11.24
N ASP A 58 8.67 8.19 10.56
CA ASP A 58 7.36 8.56 11.09
C ASP A 58 6.37 7.40 10.89
N ARG A 59 5.67 7.03 11.97
CA ARG A 59 4.73 5.90 11.96
C ARG A 59 3.53 6.14 11.03
N GLU A 60 2.96 7.33 11.01
CA GLU A 60 1.83 7.66 10.14
C GLU A 60 2.21 7.62 8.66
N LEU A 61 3.44 8.04 8.33
CA LEU A 61 3.97 7.95 6.97
C LEU A 61 4.23 6.49 6.57
N ALA A 62 4.69 5.66 7.49
CA ALA A 62 4.85 4.22 7.26
C ALA A 62 3.51 3.52 6.96
N ILE A 63 2.47 3.86 7.71
CA ILE A 63 1.11 3.38 7.47
C ILE A 63 0.60 3.85 6.10
N GLY A 64 0.79 5.13 5.79
CA GLY A 64 0.43 5.70 4.48
C GLY A 64 1.13 5.01 3.32
N TYR A 65 2.39 4.64 3.48
CA TYR A 65 3.13 3.85 2.48
C TYR A 65 2.41 2.54 2.18
N GLY A 66 2.09 1.75 3.19
CA GLY A 66 1.37 0.49 3.02
C GLY A 66 -0.03 0.69 2.43
N ARG A 67 -0.80 1.64 2.96
CA ARG A 67 -2.14 1.98 2.45
C ARG A 67 -2.12 2.41 0.99
N GLY A 68 -1.13 3.20 0.58
CA GLY A 68 -0.99 3.65 -0.80
C GLY A 68 -0.80 2.49 -1.77
N LEU A 69 0.09 1.55 -1.46
CA LEU A 69 0.29 0.35 -2.26
C LEU A 69 -0.99 -0.50 -2.33
N GLN A 70 -1.67 -0.68 -1.21
CA GLN A 70 -2.89 -1.47 -1.15
C GLN A 70 -4.04 -0.80 -1.91
N ALA A 71 -4.17 0.52 -1.85
CA ALA A 71 -5.18 1.27 -2.60
C ALA A 71 -5.00 1.10 -4.11
N VAL A 72 -3.77 1.09 -4.61
CA VAL A 72 -3.47 0.80 -6.02
C VAL A 72 -3.88 -0.63 -6.38
N ASN A 73 -3.62 -1.60 -5.50
CA ASN A 73 -4.07 -2.98 -5.70
C ASN A 73 -5.60 -3.10 -5.73
N ILE A 74 -6.31 -2.41 -4.85
CA ILE A 74 -7.78 -2.38 -4.83
C ILE A 74 -8.31 -1.81 -6.15
N LEU A 75 -7.76 -0.69 -6.63
CA LEU A 75 -8.11 -0.11 -7.92
C LEU A 75 -7.90 -1.08 -9.08
N ARG A 76 -6.75 -1.75 -9.09
CA ARG A 76 -6.38 -2.68 -10.17
C ARG A 76 -7.26 -3.93 -10.20
N ASN A 77 -7.66 -4.43 -9.04
CA ASN A 77 -8.37 -5.70 -8.89
C ASN A 77 -9.88 -5.52 -8.64
N GLU A 78 -10.40 -4.30 -8.66
CA GLU A 78 -11.79 -3.99 -8.30
C GLU A 78 -12.81 -4.85 -9.04
N GLN A 79 -12.67 -4.97 -10.36
CA GLN A 79 -13.60 -5.76 -11.16
C GLN A 79 -13.45 -7.26 -10.91
N GLU A 80 -12.23 -7.76 -10.80
CA GLU A 80 -11.95 -9.16 -10.50
C GLU A 80 -12.48 -9.57 -9.11
N ASP A 81 -12.24 -8.74 -8.10
CA ASP A 81 -12.73 -8.98 -6.75
C ASP A 81 -14.27 -9.04 -6.70
N LEU A 82 -14.94 -8.17 -7.46
CA LEU A 82 -16.40 -8.16 -7.54
C LEU A 82 -16.94 -9.39 -8.27
N ASP A 83 -16.35 -9.75 -9.42
CA ASP A 83 -16.81 -10.85 -10.26
C ASP A 83 -16.50 -12.22 -9.66
N GLU A 84 -15.31 -12.41 -9.09
CA GLU A 84 -14.87 -13.71 -8.59
C GLU A 84 -15.22 -13.96 -7.12
N ARG A 85 -15.20 -12.93 -6.30
CA ARG A 85 -15.38 -13.04 -4.85
C ARG A 85 -16.64 -12.39 -4.32
N GLY A 86 -17.32 -11.57 -5.13
CA GLY A 86 -18.46 -10.77 -4.70
C GLY A 86 -18.13 -9.77 -3.59
N VAL A 87 -16.86 -9.36 -3.50
CA VAL A 87 -16.35 -8.47 -2.47
C VAL A 87 -16.00 -7.12 -3.07
N SER A 88 -16.41 -6.04 -2.42
CA SER A 88 -16.01 -4.69 -2.75
C SER A 88 -15.30 -4.04 -1.55
N PHE A 89 -14.07 -3.58 -1.78
CA PHE A 89 -13.30 -2.80 -0.81
C PHE A 89 -13.49 -1.30 -0.96
N VAL A 90 -14.50 -0.89 -1.72
CA VAL A 90 -14.81 0.53 -1.98
C VAL A 90 -15.91 0.98 -1.04
N PRO A 91 -15.72 2.07 -0.29
CA PRO A 91 -16.78 2.62 0.57
C PRO A 91 -18.06 2.93 -0.19
N ASP A 92 -19.21 2.83 0.50
CA ASP A 92 -20.51 3.09 -0.08
C ASP A 92 -20.57 4.51 -0.67
N GLY A 93 -21.10 4.63 -1.87
CA GLY A 93 -21.24 5.90 -2.57
C GLY A 93 -19.96 6.46 -3.18
N TRP A 94 -18.81 5.79 -2.99
CA TRP A 94 -17.59 6.20 -3.67
C TRP A 94 -17.61 5.76 -5.13
N THR A 95 -17.14 6.67 -5.97
CA THR A 95 -16.79 6.38 -7.34
C THR A 95 -15.30 6.05 -7.44
N ARG A 96 -14.86 5.69 -8.63
CA ARG A 96 -13.44 5.47 -8.91
C ARG A 96 -12.59 6.72 -8.63
N THR A 97 -13.18 7.92 -8.78
CA THR A 97 -12.51 9.20 -8.49
C THR A 97 -12.09 9.31 -7.02
N GLU A 98 -12.97 8.99 -6.08
CA GLU A 98 -12.65 9.01 -4.64
C GLU A 98 -11.58 7.98 -4.28
N LEU A 99 -11.63 6.79 -4.89
CA LEU A 99 -10.64 5.75 -4.66
C LEU A 99 -9.26 6.16 -5.22
N PHE A 100 -9.21 6.81 -6.38
CA PHE A 100 -7.98 7.41 -6.91
C PHE A 100 -7.41 8.46 -5.96
N ALA A 101 -8.25 9.36 -5.46
CA ALA A 101 -7.84 10.38 -4.51
C ALA A 101 -7.28 9.78 -3.21
N TYR A 102 -7.91 8.72 -2.71
CA TYR A 102 -7.43 7.97 -1.54
C TYR A 102 -6.04 7.35 -1.80
N ALA A 103 -5.84 6.73 -2.95
CA ALA A 103 -4.54 6.19 -3.34
C ALA A 103 -3.46 7.28 -3.41
N GLU A 104 -3.76 8.41 -4.03
CA GLU A 104 -2.83 9.53 -4.14
C GLU A 104 -2.46 10.16 -2.81
N GLU A 105 -3.44 10.35 -1.93
CA GLU A 105 -3.19 10.88 -0.58
C GLU A 105 -2.21 9.99 0.19
N ASN A 106 -2.38 8.68 0.13
CA ASN A 106 -1.51 7.74 0.81
C ASN A 106 -0.14 7.57 0.11
N LEU A 107 -0.08 7.58 -1.22
CA LEU A 107 1.19 7.58 -1.95
C LEU A 107 2.00 8.87 -1.69
N ALA A 108 1.35 10.01 -1.48
CA ALA A 108 2.02 11.23 -1.05
C ALA A 108 2.69 11.08 0.32
N LYS A 109 2.04 10.37 1.25
CA LYS A 109 2.67 10.00 2.54
C LYS A 109 3.85 9.05 2.33
N ALA A 110 3.75 8.12 1.40
CA ALA A 110 4.87 7.24 1.04
C ALA A 110 6.06 8.02 0.48
N ASP A 111 5.83 9.03 -0.35
CA ASP A 111 6.87 9.91 -0.87
C ASP A 111 7.57 10.68 0.25
N LEU A 112 6.81 11.15 1.24
CA LEU A 112 7.39 11.79 2.44
C LEU A 112 8.15 10.78 3.30
N TYR A 113 7.65 9.56 3.44
CA TYR A 113 8.34 8.48 4.15
C TYR A 113 9.73 8.20 3.59
N MET A 114 9.88 8.24 2.26
CA MET A 114 11.17 8.04 1.58
C MET A 114 12.24 9.01 2.05
N LYS A 115 11.86 10.22 2.49
CA LYS A 115 12.80 11.26 2.97
C LYS A 115 13.41 10.93 4.33
N ASP A 116 12.76 10.08 5.12
CA ASP A 116 13.26 9.63 6.42
C ASP A 116 14.34 8.54 6.29
N LEU A 117 14.44 7.91 5.12
CA LEU A 117 15.35 6.80 4.89
C LEU A 117 16.77 7.31 4.61
N ASP A 118 17.75 6.79 5.36
CA ASP A 118 19.15 7.20 5.32
C ASP A 118 20.11 6.11 4.79
N LYS A 119 19.64 4.88 4.67
CA LYS A 119 20.44 3.74 4.17
C LYS A 119 20.05 3.40 2.72
N ARG A 120 21.07 3.30 1.85
CA ARG A 120 20.87 3.04 0.43
C ARG A 120 20.06 1.77 0.17
N SER A 121 20.35 0.68 0.87
CA SER A 121 19.66 -0.60 0.69
C SER A 121 18.17 -0.51 1.05
N ILE A 122 17.84 0.20 2.13
CA ILE A 122 16.45 0.43 2.56
C ILE A 122 15.73 1.33 1.56
N LYS A 123 16.40 2.39 1.09
CA LYS A 123 15.85 3.28 0.04
C LYS A 123 15.50 2.52 -1.22
N LEU A 124 16.39 1.67 -1.72
CA LEU A 124 16.16 0.88 -2.93
C LEU A 124 15.00 -0.11 -2.74
N PHE A 125 14.95 -0.77 -1.59
CA PHE A 125 13.85 -1.68 -1.24
C PHE A 125 12.49 -0.98 -1.26
N CYS A 126 12.39 0.23 -0.73
CA CYS A 126 11.16 1.00 -0.68
C CYS A 126 10.84 1.72 -2.00
N LYS A 127 11.85 2.16 -2.73
CA LYS A 127 11.69 2.97 -3.94
C LYS A 127 11.03 2.19 -5.08
N LEU A 128 11.39 0.93 -5.26
CA LEU A 128 10.88 0.13 -6.37
C LEU A 128 9.35 -0.10 -6.29
N PRO A 129 8.78 -0.63 -5.19
CA PRO A 129 7.33 -0.79 -5.08
C PRO A 129 6.59 0.54 -5.23
N LEU A 130 7.12 1.60 -4.67
CA LEU A 130 6.51 2.93 -4.74
C LEU A 130 6.51 3.48 -6.17
N ALA A 131 7.61 3.37 -6.89
CA ALA A 131 7.69 3.78 -8.30
C ALA A 131 6.71 2.99 -9.17
N LEU A 132 6.61 1.67 -8.96
CA LEU A 132 5.65 0.83 -9.66
C LEU A 132 4.20 1.21 -9.34
N ALA A 133 3.91 1.53 -8.08
CA ALA A 133 2.58 1.99 -7.67
C ALA A 133 2.18 3.30 -8.35
N HIS A 134 3.06 4.30 -8.37
CA HIS A 134 2.81 5.57 -9.06
C HIS A 134 2.58 5.37 -10.56
N LYS A 135 3.40 4.57 -11.23
CA LYS A 135 3.27 4.30 -12.66
C LYS A 135 2.03 3.47 -12.99
N THR A 136 1.66 2.53 -12.12
CA THR A 136 0.41 1.77 -12.27
C THR A 136 -0.80 2.71 -12.16
N LEU A 137 -0.80 3.60 -11.18
CA LEU A 137 -1.87 4.59 -11.01
C LEU A 137 -1.97 5.51 -12.23
N GLN A 138 -0.84 5.95 -12.78
CA GLN A 138 -0.80 6.75 -14.01
C GLN A 138 -1.34 5.97 -15.22
N ALA A 139 -0.96 4.71 -15.39
CA ALA A 139 -1.48 3.86 -16.47
C ALA A 139 -3.01 3.72 -16.40
N MET A 140 -3.55 3.53 -15.19
CA MET A 140 -5.01 3.46 -14.99
C MET A 140 -5.71 4.79 -15.31
N ARG A 141 -5.10 5.93 -15.01
CA ARG A 141 -5.62 7.24 -15.42
C ARG A 141 -5.67 7.42 -16.92
N GLU A 142 -4.74 6.83 -17.63
CA GLU A 142 -4.69 6.83 -19.10
C GLU A 142 -5.66 5.80 -19.71
N GLY A 143 -6.49 5.14 -18.92
CA GLY A 143 -7.47 4.14 -19.36
C GLY A 143 -6.89 2.75 -19.60
N ARG A 144 -5.66 2.48 -19.12
CA ARG A 144 -5.04 1.15 -19.16
C ARG A 144 -5.24 0.43 -17.82
N ASP A 145 -5.43 -0.88 -17.84
CA ASP A 145 -5.65 -1.66 -16.62
C ASP A 145 -4.35 -1.91 -15.83
N LYS A 146 -3.21 -1.91 -16.51
CA LYS A 146 -1.91 -2.22 -15.93
C LYS A 146 -0.77 -1.65 -16.77
N MET A 147 0.43 -1.64 -16.18
CA MET A 147 1.67 -1.34 -16.89
C MET A 147 2.01 -2.47 -17.88
N SER A 148 2.66 -2.11 -18.99
CA SER A 148 3.30 -3.09 -19.87
C SER A 148 4.55 -3.69 -19.20
N ARG A 149 4.98 -4.86 -19.67
CA ARG A 149 6.22 -5.48 -19.20
C ARG A 149 7.44 -4.58 -19.43
N ALA A 150 7.51 -3.93 -20.59
CA ALA A 150 8.59 -2.99 -20.90
C ALA A 150 8.65 -1.81 -19.93
N GLU A 151 7.49 -1.26 -19.55
CA GLU A 151 7.41 -0.18 -18.55
C GLU A 151 7.88 -0.65 -17.16
N VAL A 152 7.55 -1.87 -16.76
CA VAL A 152 8.03 -2.45 -15.50
C VAL A 152 9.55 -2.61 -15.52
N GLU A 153 10.10 -3.20 -16.58
CA GLU A 153 11.54 -3.39 -16.75
C GLU A 153 12.28 -2.04 -16.74
N ALA A 154 11.80 -1.03 -17.46
CA ALA A 154 12.36 0.31 -17.46
C ALA A 154 12.33 0.96 -16.06
N THR A 155 11.26 0.75 -15.30
CA THR A 155 11.15 1.27 -13.93
C THR A 155 12.18 0.62 -12.99
N VAL A 156 12.39 -0.69 -13.11
CA VAL A 156 13.42 -1.41 -12.34
C VAL A 156 14.82 -0.85 -12.65
N GLU A 157 15.13 -0.64 -13.92
CA GLU A 157 16.41 -0.07 -14.35
C GLU A 157 16.61 1.35 -13.82
N GLU A 158 15.59 2.21 -13.92
CA GLU A 158 15.64 3.59 -13.38
C GLU A 158 15.92 3.62 -11.88
N VAL A 159 15.24 2.77 -11.11
CA VAL A 159 15.40 2.71 -9.66
C VAL A 159 16.78 2.17 -9.27
N GLN A 160 17.30 1.19 -9.97
CA GLN A 160 18.62 0.63 -9.70
C GLN A 160 19.77 1.58 -10.05
N ALA A 161 19.56 2.49 -11.02
CA ALA A 161 20.54 3.47 -11.44
C ALA A 161 20.76 4.62 -10.43
N ASP A 162 19.80 4.86 -9.54
CA ASP A 162 19.86 5.86 -8.47
C ASP A 162 20.65 5.34 -7.26
#